data_d78f8aee3a1fba7abf9e1ebb9197cd2b
#
_entry.id   d78f8aee3a1fba7abf9e1ebb9197cd2b
#
_cell.length_a   1.000
_cell.length_b   1.000
_cell.length_c   1.000
_cell.angle_alpha   90.00
_cell.angle_beta   90.00
_cell.angle_gamma   90.00
#
_symmetry.space_group_name_H-M   'P 1'
#
loop_
_entity.id
_entity.type
_entity.pdbx_description
1 polymer ?
#
loop_
_entity_poly.entity_id
_entity_poly.type
_entity_poly.pdbx_seq_one_letter_code
_entity_poly.pdbx_strand_id
1 'polypeptide(L)'
;MKKILSLALGLILFAGTAMAQKYAIIDTRYILDKMPDYKQAQKQLDDVAAEWQKDIDGKQAELDKMYKDFEAEQVMLSDELKKKREDQLFMKEKELRDLQRKRFGFEGDLFKKRQELIKPVQDKVYNAVQKMATLRGYDFVLDKSEGITIIFADPKLDKSEDVLKELGVK
;
A
#
# COMPACT_ATOMS: atom_id res chain seq x y z
N MET A 1 11.24 -56.80 -38.18
CA MET A 1 12.25 -55.77 -37.86
C MET A 1 11.76 -54.37 -38.33
N LYS A 2 11.31 -54.18 -39.58
CA LYS A 2 10.86 -52.84 -40.05
C LYS A 2 9.67 -52.23 -39.25
N LYS A 3 8.70 -53.05 -38.77
CA LYS A 3 7.58 -52.60 -37.96
C LYS A 3 7.99 -52.14 -36.53
N ILE A 4 9.02 -52.78 -35.95
CA ILE A 4 9.57 -52.40 -34.64
C ILE A 4 10.36 -51.09 -34.75
N LEU A 5 11.10 -50.93 -35.87
CA LEU A 5 11.86 -49.71 -36.12
C LEU A 5 10.93 -48.50 -36.35
N SER A 6 9.81 -48.68 -37.06
CA SER A 6 8.83 -47.59 -37.23
C SER A 6 8.07 -47.26 -35.96
N LEU A 7 7.82 -48.24 -35.07
CA LEU A 7 7.22 -47.97 -33.75
C LEU A 7 8.19 -47.21 -32.82
N ALA A 8 9.47 -47.59 -32.83
CA ALA A 8 10.51 -46.89 -32.07
C ALA A 8 10.74 -45.45 -32.58
N LEU A 9 10.70 -45.23 -33.89
CA LEU A 9 10.83 -43.91 -34.50
C LEU A 9 9.61 -43.02 -34.17
N GLY A 10 8.42 -43.61 -34.11
CA GLY A 10 7.18 -42.91 -33.66
C GLY A 10 7.21 -42.51 -32.20
N LEU A 11 7.79 -43.34 -31.30
CA LEU A 11 7.92 -43.02 -29.88
C LEU A 11 8.94 -41.87 -29.62
N ILE A 12 10.00 -41.81 -30.42
CA ILE A 12 11.00 -40.72 -30.33
C ILE A 12 10.46 -39.39 -30.80
N LEU A 13 9.57 -39.38 -31.80
CA LEU A 13 8.92 -38.18 -32.30
C LEU A 13 7.81 -37.66 -31.32
N PHE A 14 7.31 -38.52 -30.43
CA PHE A 14 6.34 -38.14 -29.39
C PHE A 14 7.01 -37.68 -28.07
N ALA A 15 8.34 -37.75 -27.96
CA ALA A 15 9.09 -37.08 -26.92
C ALA A 15 9.10 -35.56 -27.18
N GLY A 16 7.91 -35.01 -27.43
CA GLY A 16 7.65 -33.57 -27.52
C GLY A 16 8.23 -32.86 -26.30
N THR A 17 8.95 -31.83 -26.52
CA THR A 17 9.55 -30.96 -25.51
C THR A 17 8.49 -30.57 -24.47
N ALA A 18 8.47 -31.28 -23.34
CA ALA A 18 7.74 -30.82 -22.18
C ALA A 18 8.38 -29.50 -21.76
N MET A 19 7.84 -28.39 -22.24
CA MET A 19 8.23 -27.06 -21.79
C MET A 19 7.82 -26.95 -20.32
N ALA A 20 8.76 -27.21 -19.44
CA ALA A 20 8.54 -27.03 -18.02
C ALA A 20 8.27 -25.53 -17.76
N GLN A 21 7.10 -25.21 -17.25
CA GLN A 21 6.75 -23.85 -16.86
C GLN A 21 7.78 -23.33 -15.85
N LYS A 22 8.34 -22.16 -16.14
CA LYS A 22 9.27 -21.49 -15.26
C LYS A 22 8.52 -20.48 -14.39
N TYR A 23 8.66 -20.60 -13.10
CA TYR A 23 8.10 -19.65 -12.16
C TYR A 23 9.17 -19.12 -11.20
N ALA A 24 8.92 -17.94 -10.69
CA ALA A 24 9.72 -17.30 -9.65
C ALA A 24 8.81 -16.82 -8.51
N ILE A 25 9.42 -16.60 -7.37
CA ILE A 25 8.76 -16.04 -6.19
C ILE A 25 9.52 -14.78 -5.82
N ILE A 26 8.79 -13.76 -5.41
CA ILE A 26 9.35 -12.52 -4.88
C ILE A 26 8.64 -12.15 -3.57
N ASP A 27 9.26 -11.24 -2.84
CA ASP A 27 8.70 -10.58 -1.67
C ASP A 27 8.71 -9.07 -1.93
N THR A 28 7.57 -8.52 -2.37
CA THR A 28 7.51 -7.09 -2.69
C THR A 28 7.69 -6.21 -1.47
N ARG A 29 7.25 -6.66 -0.28
CA ARG A 29 7.48 -5.93 0.98
C ARG A 29 8.97 -5.85 1.28
N TYR A 30 9.68 -6.98 1.22
CA TYR A 30 11.13 -7.01 1.42
C TYR A 30 11.85 -6.09 0.43
N ILE A 31 11.47 -6.12 -0.86
CA ILE A 31 12.06 -5.28 -1.90
C ILE A 31 11.83 -3.80 -1.57
N LEU A 32 10.60 -3.40 -1.29
CA LEU A 32 10.25 -2.01 -0.95
C LEU A 32 11.02 -1.53 0.29
N ASP A 33 11.09 -2.35 1.35
CA ASP A 33 11.79 -2.00 2.59
C ASP A 33 13.30 -1.78 2.38
N LYS A 34 13.89 -2.35 1.35
CA LYS A 34 15.30 -2.13 0.98
C LYS A 34 15.49 -0.86 0.14
N MET A 35 14.44 -0.32 -0.48
CA MET A 35 14.51 0.83 -1.37
C MET A 35 14.58 2.16 -0.59
N PRO A 36 15.63 2.99 -0.81
CA PRO A 36 15.72 4.31 -0.18
C PRO A 36 14.54 5.22 -0.55
N ASP A 37 14.10 5.18 -1.83
CA ASP A 37 12.97 5.96 -2.33
C ASP A 37 11.67 5.65 -1.56
N TYR A 38 11.43 4.35 -1.25
CA TYR A 38 10.27 3.91 -0.48
C TYR A 38 10.31 4.45 0.96
N LYS A 39 11.46 4.34 1.62
CA LYS A 39 11.64 4.86 2.99
C LYS A 39 11.42 6.37 3.05
N GLN A 40 11.92 7.10 2.05
CA GLN A 40 11.71 8.54 1.96
C GLN A 40 10.23 8.89 1.72
N ALA A 41 9.56 8.19 0.79
CA ALA A 41 8.14 8.38 0.51
C ALA A 41 7.27 8.06 1.73
N GLN A 42 7.57 6.95 2.44
CA GLN A 42 6.88 6.57 3.67
C GLN A 42 7.06 7.64 4.75
N LYS A 43 8.31 8.10 4.96
CA LYS A 43 8.58 9.17 5.92
C LYS A 43 7.81 10.45 5.61
N GLN A 44 7.75 10.87 4.35
CA GLN A 44 6.98 12.05 3.94
C GLN A 44 5.48 11.87 4.21
N LEU A 45 4.96 10.67 3.97
CA LEU A 45 3.56 10.35 4.25
C LEU A 45 3.25 10.42 5.74
N ASP A 46 4.14 9.86 6.57
CA ASP A 46 4.02 9.86 8.03
C ASP A 46 4.13 11.29 8.59
N ASP A 47 5.06 12.11 8.09
CA ASP A 47 5.23 13.51 8.49
C ASP A 47 3.94 14.32 8.20
N VAL A 48 3.36 14.16 7.01
CA VAL A 48 2.10 14.83 6.62
C VAL A 48 0.92 14.34 7.47
N ALA A 49 0.83 13.03 7.72
CA ALA A 49 -0.23 12.48 8.57
C ALA A 49 -0.13 13.02 10.01
N ALA A 50 1.08 13.11 10.56
CA ALA A 50 1.32 13.66 11.90
C ALA A 50 0.96 15.16 11.97
N GLU A 51 1.28 15.95 10.95
CA GLU A 51 0.91 17.37 10.87
C GLU A 51 -0.62 17.54 10.87
N TRP A 52 -1.33 16.77 10.04
CA TRP A 52 -2.79 16.83 9.99
C TRP A 52 -3.46 16.35 11.28
N GLN A 53 -2.90 15.31 11.91
CA GLN A 53 -3.40 14.84 13.20
C GLN A 53 -3.25 15.93 14.27
N LYS A 54 -2.10 16.61 14.30
CA LYS A 54 -1.85 17.72 15.23
C LYS A 54 -2.82 18.88 15.04
N ASP A 55 -3.19 19.23 13.78
CA ASP A 55 -4.21 20.26 13.51
C ASP A 55 -5.58 19.84 14.06
N ILE A 56 -5.97 18.57 13.85
CA ILE A 56 -7.23 18.00 14.36
C ILE A 56 -7.23 18.01 15.90
N ASP A 57 -6.16 17.57 16.53
CA ASP A 57 -6.02 17.53 18.00
C ASP A 57 -6.11 18.95 18.59
N GLY A 58 -5.51 19.94 17.92
CA GLY A 58 -5.62 21.34 18.32
C GLY A 58 -7.06 21.87 18.25
N LYS A 59 -7.79 21.56 17.17
CA LYS A 59 -9.19 21.93 17.00
C LYS A 59 -10.12 21.21 17.98
N GLN A 60 -9.82 19.95 18.29
CA GLN A 60 -10.53 19.20 19.33
C GLN A 60 -10.34 19.86 20.70
N ALA A 61 -9.12 20.22 21.06
CA ALA A 61 -8.84 20.89 22.33
C ALA A 61 -9.53 22.28 22.43
N GLU A 62 -9.60 23.01 21.32
CA GLU A 62 -10.36 24.28 21.25
C GLU A 62 -11.86 24.04 21.49
N LEU A 63 -12.44 23.04 20.84
CA LEU A 63 -13.83 22.65 21.00
C LEU A 63 -14.14 22.22 22.45
N ASP A 64 -13.29 21.38 23.04
CA ASP A 64 -13.42 20.94 24.43
C ASP A 64 -13.39 22.09 25.39
N LYS A 65 -12.55 23.11 25.14
CA LYS A 65 -12.54 24.34 25.91
C LYS A 65 -13.84 25.12 25.76
N MET A 66 -14.33 25.27 24.52
CA MET A 66 -15.61 25.98 24.28
C MET A 66 -16.79 25.30 25.00
N TYR A 67 -16.81 23.95 25.08
CA TYR A 67 -17.81 23.22 25.85
C TYR A 67 -17.70 23.52 27.34
N LYS A 68 -16.51 23.48 27.93
CA LYS A 68 -16.29 23.80 29.35
C LYS A 68 -16.68 25.24 29.68
N ASP A 69 -16.32 26.18 28.81
CA ASP A 69 -16.69 27.59 28.98
C ASP A 69 -18.23 27.77 28.93
N PHE A 70 -18.91 27.10 27.99
CA PHE A 70 -20.36 27.10 27.89
C PHE A 70 -21.03 26.48 29.12
N GLU A 71 -20.56 25.34 29.61
CA GLU A 71 -21.08 24.71 30.84
C GLU A 71 -21.00 25.64 32.05
N ALA A 72 -19.92 26.39 32.18
CA ALA A 72 -19.72 27.34 33.29
C ALA A 72 -20.63 28.58 33.18
N GLU A 73 -20.90 29.06 31.96
CA GLU A 73 -21.62 30.31 31.72
C GLU A 73 -23.11 30.11 31.51
N GLN A 74 -23.58 28.92 31.12
CA GLN A 74 -24.96 28.68 30.64
C GLN A 74 -26.07 29.11 31.59
N VAL A 75 -25.82 29.03 32.92
CA VAL A 75 -26.83 29.42 33.94
C VAL A 75 -27.04 30.94 34.03
N MET A 76 -26.08 31.73 33.52
CA MET A 76 -26.12 33.19 33.51
C MET A 76 -26.52 33.77 32.16
N LEU A 77 -26.60 32.94 31.11
CA LEU A 77 -26.95 33.40 29.77
C LEU A 77 -28.47 33.50 29.57
N SER A 78 -28.92 34.48 28.77
CA SER A 78 -30.26 34.49 28.23
C SER A 78 -30.51 33.32 27.27
N ASP A 79 -31.78 32.95 27.04
CA ASP A 79 -32.12 31.84 26.13
C ASP A 79 -31.60 32.07 24.70
N GLU A 80 -31.61 33.33 24.23
CA GLU A 80 -31.05 33.69 22.92
C GLU A 80 -29.56 33.50 22.86
N LEU A 81 -28.81 33.88 23.90
CA LEU A 81 -27.36 33.70 23.98
C LEU A 81 -26.97 32.22 24.12
N LYS A 82 -27.73 31.42 24.88
CA LYS A 82 -27.56 29.99 24.97
C LYS A 82 -27.66 29.34 23.58
N LYS A 83 -28.77 29.62 22.89
CA LYS A 83 -28.98 29.08 21.55
C LYS A 83 -27.85 29.46 20.61
N LYS A 84 -27.39 30.70 20.63
CA LYS A 84 -26.27 31.16 19.81
C LYS A 84 -24.98 30.39 20.12
N ARG A 85 -24.68 30.09 21.40
CA ARG A 85 -23.52 29.30 21.82
C ARG A 85 -23.65 27.85 21.39
N GLU A 86 -24.79 27.23 21.55
CA GLU A 86 -25.09 25.87 21.08
C GLU A 86 -24.90 25.75 19.56
N ASP A 87 -25.43 26.71 18.80
CA ASP A 87 -25.25 26.76 17.35
C ASP A 87 -23.75 26.87 16.97
N GLN A 88 -22.98 27.67 17.69
CA GLN A 88 -21.51 27.78 17.48
C GLN A 88 -20.80 26.48 17.77
N LEU A 89 -21.10 25.82 18.89
CA LEU A 89 -20.53 24.51 19.24
C LEU A 89 -20.87 23.47 18.19
N PHE A 90 -22.12 23.38 17.77
CA PHE A 90 -22.58 22.47 16.73
C PHE A 90 -21.83 22.69 15.40
N MET A 91 -21.63 23.93 14.98
CA MET A 91 -20.90 24.27 13.77
C MET A 91 -19.42 23.86 13.88
N LYS A 92 -18.79 24.13 15.03
CA LYS A 92 -17.38 23.74 15.27
C LYS A 92 -17.19 22.22 15.29
N GLU A 93 -18.10 21.50 15.92
CA GLU A 93 -18.12 20.03 15.89
C GLU A 93 -18.25 19.48 14.45
N LYS A 94 -19.16 20.08 13.68
CA LYS A 94 -19.34 19.70 12.29
C LYS A 94 -18.08 19.97 11.47
N GLU A 95 -17.47 21.15 11.62
CA GLU A 95 -16.22 21.50 10.96
C GLU A 95 -15.10 20.49 11.27
N LEU A 96 -14.97 20.10 12.55
CA LEU A 96 -13.97 19.12 12.98
C LEU A 96 -14.22 17.74 12.37
N ARG A 97 -15.46 17.25 12.42
CA ARG A 97 -15.83 15.96 11.79
C ARG A 97 -15.59 15.96 10.28
N ASP A 98 -15.93 17.07 9.62
CA ASP A 98 -15.72 17.20 8.18
C ASP A 98 -14.23 17.26 7.84
N LEU A 99 -13.40 17.92 8.65
CA LEU A 99 -11.95 17.95 8.51
C LEU A 99 -11.36 16.54 8.70
N GLN A 100 -11.74 15.82 9.76
CA GLN A 100 -11.29 14.44 10.01
C GLN A 100 -11.62 13.53 8.81
N ARG A 101 -12.86 13.61 8.32
CA ARG A 101 -13.30 12.83 7.15
C ARG A 101 -12.52 13.21 5.90
N LYS A 102 -12.29 14.50 5.67
CA LYS A 102 -11.53 14.98 4.53
C LYS A 102 -10.08 14.49 4.57
N ARG A 103 -9.42 14.53 5.73
CA ARG A 103 -8.00 14.13 5.88
C ARG A 103 -7.83 12.62 5.89
N PHE A 104 -8.61 11.90 6.72
CA PHE A 104 -8.39 10.49 7.04
C PHE A 104 -9.54 9.56 6.61
N GLY A 105 -10.61 10.10 6.03
CA GLY A 105 -11.74 9.31 5.55
C GLY A 105 -11.38 8.45 4.34
N PHE A 106 -12.32 7.59 3.95
CA PHE A 106 -12.20 6.79 2.74
C PHE A 106 -11.94 7.70 1.52
N GLU A 107 -10.91 7.41 0.74
CA GLU A 107 -10.43 8.26 -0.37
C GLU A 107 -10.11 9.72 0.01
N GLY A 108 -9.84 9.98 1.28
CA GLY A 108 -9.45 11.28 1.80
C GLY A 108 -8.06 11.75 1.33
N ASP A 109 -7.64 12.89 1.88
CA ASP A 109 -6.37 13.50 1.46
C ASP A 109 -5.15 12.59 1.71
N LEU A 110 -5.15 11.80 2.81
CA LEU A 110 -4.06 10.85 3.13
C LEU A 110 -3.99 9.71 2.10
N PHE A 111 -5.14 9.19 1.67
CA PHE A 111 -5.18 8.18 0.61
C PHE A 111 -4.58 8.72 -0.69
N LYS A 112 -4.97 9.94 -1.09
CA LYS A 112 -4.44 10.60 -2.30
C LYS A 112 -2.94 10.83 -2.19
N LYS A 113 -2.48 11.27 -1.00
CA LYS A 113 -1.05 11.48 -0.75
C LYS A 113 -0.25 10.19 -0.81
N ARG A 114 -0.80 9.09 -0.31
CA ARG A 114 -0.21 7.76 -0.46
C ARG A 114 -0.09 7.35 -1.93
N GLN A 115 -1.14 7.55 -2.71
CA GLN A 115 -1.11 7.27 -4.15
C GLN A 115 -0.02 8.12 -4.86
N GLU A 116 0.13 9.36 -4.48
CA GLU A 116 1.13 10.27 -5.06
C GLU A 116 2.57 9.84 -4.73
N LEU A 117 2.83 9.45 -3.47
CA LEU A 117 4.18 9.20 -2.97
C LEU A 117 4.62 7.74 -3.14
N ILE A 118 3.75 6.79 -2.83
CA ILE A 118 4.10 5.36 -2.75
C ILE A 118 3.91 4.65 -4.08
N LYS A 119 2.82 4.97 -4.81
CA LYS A 119 2.53 4.28 -6.07
C LYS A 119 3.68 4.36 -7.09
N PRO A 120 4.35 5.51 -7.33
CA PRO A 120 5.46 5.56 -8.28
C PRO A 120 6.62 4.60 -7.92
N VAL A 121 6.86 4.38 -6.61
CA VAL A 121 7.89 3.44 -6.15
C VAL A 121 7.45 2.00 -6.40
N GLN A 122 6.18 1.68 -6.13
CA GLN A 122 5.61 0.36 -6.46
C GLN A 122 5.66 0.08 -7.97
N ASP A 123 5.35 1.08 -8.79
CA ASP A 123 5.42 0.96 -10.25
C ASP A 123 6.86 0.67 -10.74
N LYS A 124 7.90 1.25 -10.09
CA LYS A 124 9.30 0.91 -10.35
C LYS A 124 9.59 -0.57 -10.06
N VAL A 125 9.12 -1.10 -8.93
CA VAL A 125 9.28 -2.52 -8.57
C VAL A 125 8.57 -3.40 -9.59
N TYR A 126 7.32 -3.09 -9.93
CA TYR A 126 6.55 -3.83 -10.92
C TYR A 126 7.27 -3.90 -12.28
N ASN A 127 7.78 -2.77 -12.77
CA ASN A 127 8.52 -2.72 -14.03
C ASN A 127 9.82 -3.55 -13.98
N ALA A 128 10.54 -3.51 -12.86
CA ALA A 128 11.74 -4.32 -12.66
C ALA A 128 11.43 -5.83 -12.66
N VAL A 129 10.33 -6.22 -11.99
CA VAL A 129 9.84 -7.61 -11.99
C VAL A 129 9.48 -8.06 -13.41
N GLN A 130 8.72 -7.27 -14.16
CA GLN A 130 8.37 -7.59 -15.55
C GLN A 130 9.61 -7.75 -16.43
N LYS A 131 10.56 -6.82 -16.32
CA LYS A 131 11.81 -6.89 -17.07
C LYS A 131 12.60 -8.14 -16.73
N MET A 132 12.78 -8.46 -15.45
CA MET A 132 13.43 -9.67 -14.99
C MET A 132 12.72 -10.93 -15.51
N ALA A 133 11.40 -11.00 -15.40
CA ALA A 133 10.58 -12.13 -15.84
C ALA A 133 10.78 -12.39 -17.34
N THR A 134 10.67 -11.33 -18.15
CA THR A 134 10.85 -11.41 -19.61
C THR A 134 12.26 -11.86 -19.97
N LEU A 135 13.29 -11.26 -19.38
CA LEU A 135 14.69 -11.59 -19.69
C LEU A 135 15.08 -13.03 -19.30
N ARG A 136 14.49 -13.57 -18.23
CA ARG A 136 14.79 -14.90 -17.73
C ARG A 136 13.81 -15.97 -18.20
N GLY A 137 12.75 -15.58 -18.93
CA GLY A 137 11.73 -16.49 -19.45
C GLY A 137 10.91 -17.14 -18.34
N TYR A 138 10.51 -16.39 -17.33
CA TYR A 138 9.53 -16.84 -16.34
C TYR A 138 8.13 -16.70 -16.91
N ASP A 139 7.31 -17.74 -16.78
CA ASP A 139 5.90 -17.73 -17.16
C ASP A 139 5.04 -17.07 -16.07
N PHE A 140 5.44 -17.22 -14.78
CA PHE A 140 4.78 -16.66 -13.62
C PHE A 140 5.78 -16.10 -12.62
N VAL A 141 5.41 -14.99 -11.99
CA VAL A 141 6.09 -14.47 -10.81
C VAL A 141 5.03 -14.32 -9.71
N LEU A 142 5.21 -15.01 -8.59
CA LEU A 142 4.31 -15.01 -7.46
C LEU A 142 4.88 -14.12 -6.37
N ASP A 143 4.04 -13.23 -5.81
CA ASP A 143 4.40 -12.42 -4.66
C ASP A 143 3.98 -13.16 -3.37
N LYS A 144 4.95 -13.43 -2.50
CA LYS A 144 4.69 -14.07 -1.19
C LYS A 144 4.37 -13.08 -0.07
N SER A 145 4.46 -11.77 -0.33
CA SER A 145 4.26 -10.74 0.69
C SER A 145 2.80 -10.54 1.06
N GLU A 146 1.86 -10.74 0.10
CA GLU A 146 0.43 -10.50 0.29
C GLU A 146 -0.43 -11.49 -0.52
N GLY A 147 -1.54 -11.91 0.06
CA GLY A 147 -2.68 -12.56 -0.63
C GLY A 147 -2.51 -14.02 -1.04
N ILE A 148 -1.30 -14.51 -1.28
CA ILE A 148 -1.05 -15.91 -1.67
C ILE A 148 -0.33 -16.62 -0.53
N THR A 149 -0.97 -17.67 0.04
CA THR A 149 -0.31 -18.50 1.06
C THR A 149 0.63 -19.48 0.38
N ILE A 150 1.92 -19.21 0.45
CA ILE A 150 2.98 -20.14 0.03
C ILE A 150 3.51 -20.83 1.29
N ILE A 151 3.17 -22.12 1.49
CA ILE A 151 3.60 -22.88 2.67
C ILE A 151 5.07 -23.25 2.56
N PHE A 152 5.53 -23.59 1.35
CA PHE A 152 6.93 -23.94 1.07
C PHE A 152 7.31 -23.51 -0.35
N ALA A 153 8.51 -22.99 -0.48
CA ALA A 153 9.16 -22.75 -1.76
C ALA A 153 10.65 -23.01 -1.63
N ASP A 154 11.26 -23.64 -2.63
CA ASP A 154 12.72 -23.75 -2.69
C ASP A 154 13.33 -22.34 -2.72
N PRO A 155 14.31 -22.02 -1.84
CA PRO A 155 14.98 -20.72 -1.82
C PRO A 155 15.55 -20.28 -3.16
N LYS A 156 15.88 -21.22 -4.04
CA LYS A 156 16.35 -20.94 -5.41
C LYS A 156 15.31 -20.24 -6.28
N LEU A 157 14.03 -20.37 -5.95
CA LEU A 157 12.92 -19.75 -6.66
C LEU A 157 12.70 -18.29 -6.22
N ASP A 158 13.20 -17.89 -5.05
CA ASP A 158 13.15 -16.52 -4.58
C ASP A 158 14.08 -15.64 -5.41
N LYS A 159 13.49 -14.63 -6.05
CA LYS A 159 14.18 -13.69 -6.95
C LYS A 159 14.12 -12.25 -6.44
N SER A 160 13.77 -12.04 -5.18
CA SER A 160 13.69 -10.71 -4.58
C SER A 160 15.00 -9.94 -4.70
N GLU A 161 16.15 -10.60 -4.44
CA GLU A 161 17.49 -10.01 -4.61
C GLU A 161 17.82 -9.68 -6.07
N ASP A 162 17.32 -10.49 -7.00
CA ASP A 162 17.53 -10.24 -8.42
C ASP A 162 16.75 -8.99 -8.89
N VAL A 163 15.55 -8.77 -8.33
CA VAL A 163 14.77 -7.54 -8.56
C VAL A 163 15.48 -6.33 -7.95
N LEU A 164 16.03 -6.45 -6.73
CA LEU A 164 16.81 -5.36 -6.11
C LEU A 164 18.02 -4.97 -6.95
N LYS A 165 18.74 -5.94 -7.51
CA LYS A 165 19.85 -5.68 -8.43
C LYS A 165 19.40 -4.95 -9.70
N GLU A 166 18.23 -5.34 -10.26
CA GLU A 166 17.65 -4.68 -11.44
C GLU A 166 17.26 -3.22 -11.13
N LEU A 167 16.81 -2.94 -9.89
CA LEU A 167 16.52 -1.62 -9.37
C LEU A 167 17.77 -0.80 -9.02
N GLY A 168 18.98 -1.39 -9.06
CA GLY A 168 20.22 -0.74 -8.66
C GLY A 168 20.37 -0.56 -7.15
N VAL A 169 19.60 -1.27 -6.35
CA VAL A 169 19.67 -1.26 -4.89
C VAL A 169 20.70 -2.28 -4.44
N LYS A 170 21.64 -1.85 -3.59
CA LYS A 170 22.72 -2.70 -3.03
C LYS A 170 22.37 -3.15 -1.62
#